data_e89d0f04f0ea3668aa257a82d4501c67
#
_entry.id   e89d0f04f0ea3668aa257a82d4501c67
#
_cell.length_a   1.000
_cell.length_b   1.000
_cell.length_c   1.000
_cell.angle_alpha   90.00
_cell.angle_beta   90.00
_cell.angle_gamma   90.00
#
_symmetry.space_group_name_H-M   'P 1'
#
loop_
_entity.id
_entity.type
_entity.pdbx_description
1 polymer ?
#
loop_
_entity_poly.entity_id
_entity_poly.type
_entity_poly.pdbx_seq_one_letter_code
_entity_poly.pdbx_strand_id
1 'polypeptide(L)'
;MSATATQVKLTTSLGTIVVQLNSEKAPLSAANFLKYVKEGFYNGTIFHRVIPGFMVQGGGFDTNFEQKATGAEIQNEADNGLKNKRGTLAMARTNAPHSASSQFFINYKDNSFLDFSGKNASGWGYAVFAEVIEGMDVVDAMAKVPTGNRGHHGDVPKTNIVIEKADVLE
;
A
#
# COMPACT_ATOMS: atom_id res chain seq x y z
N MET A 1 7.60 -23.85 -15.20
CA MET A 1 7.69 -22.45 -15.60
C MET A 1 6.92 -21.62 -14.61
N SER A 2 7.55 -20.61 -14.06
CA SER A 2 6.87 -19.71 -13.15
C SER A 2 5.87 -18.84 -13.93
N ALA A 3 4.71 -18.59 -13.36
CA ALA A 3 3.77 -17.66 -13.94
C ALA A 3 4.40 -16.27 -13.97
N THR A 4 4.11 -15.51 -15.02
CA THR A 4 4.53 -14.11 -15.06
C THR A 4 3.82 -13.36 -13.94
N ALA A 5 4.59 -12.64 -13.12
CA ALA A 5 4.01 -11.86 -12.03
C ALA A 5 3.09 -10.77 -12.59
N THR A 6 1.94 -10.61 -11.95
CA THR A 6 0.98 -9.59 -12.34
C THR A 6 1.52 -8.22 -11.97
N GLN A 7 1.42 -7.28 -12.90
CA GLN A 7 1.83 -5.89 -12.69
C GLN A 7 0.61 -4.99 -12.66
N VAL A 8 0.67 -3.94 -11.85
CA VAL A 8 -0.39 -2.95 -11.74
C VAL A 8 0.24 -1.56 -11.92
N LYS A 9 -0.41 -0.77 -12.78
CA LYS A 9 -0.01 0.61 -13.02
C LYS A 9 -0.89 1.53 -12.20
N LEU A 10 -0.26 2.34 -11.36
CA LEU A 10 -0.93 3.38 -10.58
C LEU A 10 -0.63 4.73 -11.23
N THR A 11 -1.64 5.34 -11.83
CA THR A 11 -1.53 6.69 -12.38
C THR A 11 -1.91 7.67 -11.28
N THR A 12 -0.93 8.41 -10.78
CA THR A 12 -1.16 9.34 -9.67
C THR A 12 -1.01 10.78 -10.13
N SER A 13 -1.48 11.71 -9.31
CA SER A 13 -1.35 13.14 -9.58
C SER A 13 0.10 13.62 -9.61
N LEU A 14 1.06 12.84 -9.12
CA LEU A 14 2.48 13.18 -9.14
C LEU A 14 3.27 12.35 -10.17
N GLY A 15 2.64 11.41 -10.83
CA GLY A 15 3.29 10.56 -11.84
C GLY A 15 2.83 9.13 -11.76
N THR A 16 3.43 8.29 -12.58
CA THR A 16 3.05 6.87 -12.72
C THR A 16 3.99 5.98 -11.91
N ILE A 17 3.39 5.02 -11.20
CA ILE A 17 4.11 3.98 -10.46
C ILE A 17 3.65 2.64 -11.01
N VAL A 18 4.59 1.73 -11.28
CA VAL A 18 4.26 0.34 -11.64
C VAL A 18 4.74 -0.56 -10.53
N VAL A 19 3.86 -1.42 -10.07
CA VAL A 19 4.16 -2.39 -9.01
C VAL A 19 3.99 -3.80 -9.54
N GLN A 20 4.80 -4.73 -9.03
CA GLN A 20 4.72 -6.13 -9.37
C GLN A 20 4.25 -6.90 -8.15
N LEU A 21 3.14 -7.64 -8.31
CA LEU A 21 2.54 -8.41 -7.22
C LEU A 21 3.29 -9.72 -7.04
N ASN A 22 3.44 -10.15 -5.78
CA ASN A 22 4.03 -11.45 -5.46
C ASN A 22 2.93 -12.42 -5.04
N SER A 23 2.21 -12.95 -6.03
CA SER A 23 1.09 -13.87 -5.80
C SER A 23 1.54 -15.22 -5.28
N GLU A 24 2.80 -15.59 -5.46
CA GLU A 24 3.34 -16.84 -4.97
C GLU A 24 3.49 -16.85 -3.45
N LYS A 25 4.06 -15.80 -2.88
CA LYS A 25 4.30 -15.73 -1.43
C LYS A 25 3.23 -14.98 -0.66
N ALA A 26 2.45 -14.14 -1.33
CA ALA A 26 1.36 -13.37 -0.72
C ALA A 26 0.07 -13.53 -1.53
N PRO A 27 -0.45 -14.76 -1.68
CA PRO A 27 -1.60 -15.00 -2.54
C PRO A 27 -2.86 -14.27 -2.10
N LEU A 28 -3.12 -14.20 -0.79
CA LEU A 28 -4.32 -13.52 -0.29
C LEU A 28 -4.21 -12.00 -0.44
N SER A 29 -3.07 -11.44 -0.08
CA SER A 29 -2.85 -9.99 -0.17
C SER A 29 -2.83 -9.52 -1.62
N ALA A 30 -2.13 -10.26 -2.49
CA ALA A 30 -2.05 -9.92 -3.91
C ALA A 30 -3.42 -10.02 -4.58
N ALA A 31 -4.19 -11.09 -4.31
CA ALA A 31 -5.53 -11.26 -4.87
C ALA A 31 -6.48 -10.18 -4.35
N ASN A 32 -6.38 -9.83 -3.08
CA ASN A 32 -7.18 -8.77 -2.47
C ASN A 32 -6.92 -7.41 -3.14
N PHE A 33 -5.65 -7.06 -3.30
CA PHE A 33 -5.26 -5.83 -3.97
C PHE A 33 -5.76 -5.81 -5.42
N LEU A 34 -5.57 -6.91 -6.13
CA LEU A 34 -5.97 -7.03 -7.52
C LEU A 34 -7.50 -6.92 -7.68
N LYS A 35 -8.25 -7.48 -6.75
CA LYS A 35 -9.71 -7.36 -6.72
C LYS A 35 -10.14 -5.90 -6.66
N TYR A 36 -9.56 -5.11 -5.76
CA TYR A 36 -9.87 -3.68 -5.65
C TYR A 36 -9.45 -2.91 -6.89
N VAL A 37 -8.33 -3.27 -7.49
CA VAL A 37 -7.88 -2.65 -8.76
C VAL A 37 -8.91 -2.90 -9.86
N LYS A 38 -9.36 -4.14 -10.02
CA LYS A 38 -10.31 -4.53 -11.07
C LYS A 38 -11.70 -3.92 -10.86
N GLU A 39 -12.08 -3.69 -9.60
CA GLU A 39 -13.36 -3.06 -9.27
C GLU A 39 -13.34 -1.54 -9.45
N GLY A 40 -12.17 -0.95 -9.70
CA GLY A 40 -12.02 0.49 -9.76
C GLY A 40 -12.04 1.17 -8.40
N PHE A 41 -11.88 0.40 -7.32
CA PHE A 41 -11.96 0.91 -5.95
C PHE A 41 -10.91 2.00 -5.69
N TYR A 42 -9.68 1.79 -6.16
CA TYR A 42 -8.58 2.72 -5.92
C TYR A 42 -8.67 3.98 -6.76
N ASN A 43 -9.49 4.00 -7.80
CA ASN A 43 -9.65 5.20 -8.62
C ASN A 43 -10.27 6.33 -7.78
N GLY A 44 -9.59 7.46 -7.70
CA GLY A 44 -10.04 8.59 -6.89
C GLY A 44 -9.68 8.48 -5.41
N THR A 45 -8.90 7.49 -4.99
CA THR A 45 -8.39 7.43 -3.62
C THR A 45 -7.10 8.21 -3.49
N ILE A 46 -6.75 8.57 -2.26
CA ILE A 46 -5.58 9.40 -1.98
C ILE A 46 -4.55 8.65 -1.12
N PHE A 47 -3.31 9.12 -1.18
CA PHE A 47 -2.31 8.78 -0.19
C PHE A 47 -2.50 9.74 0.98
N HIS A 48 -3.21 9.29 1.99
CA HIS A 48 -3.66 10.14 3.10
C HIS A 48 -2.64 10.26 4.23
N ARG A 49 -1.55 9.51 4.18
CA ARG A 49 -0.53 9.54 5.22
C ARG A 49 0.85 9.41 4.57
N VAL A 50 1.67 10.43 4.79
CA VAL A 50 3.03 10.49 4.24
C VAL A 50 3.98 10.85 5.36
N ILE A 51 4.92 9.97 5.66
CA ILE A 51 5.96 10.21 6.66
C ILE A 51 7.31 10.08 5.97
N PRO A 52 8.00 11.21 5.71
CA PRO A 52 9.31 11.18 5.04
C PRO A 52 10.29 10.28 5.79
N GLY A 53 11.06 9.48 5.05
CA GLY A 53 12.01 8.55 5.64
C GLY A 53 11.37 7.29 6.24
N PHE A 54 10.05 7.11 6.05
CA PHE A 54 9.34 5.94 6.57
C PHE A 54 8.48 5.30 5.47
N MET A 55 7.31 5.90 5.17
CA MET A 55 6.40 5.28 4.19
C MET A 55 5.38 6.29 3.65
N VAL A 56 4.69 5.92 2.58
CA VAL A 56 3.50 6.62 2.07
C VAL A 56 2.34 5.63 2.06
N GLN A 57 1.21 6.00 2.63
CA GLN A 57 0.06 5.10 2.83
C GLN A 57 -1.19 5.66 2.15
N GLY A 58 -1.94 4.79 1.51
CA GLY A 58 -3.17 5.18 0.83
C GLY A 58 -4.08 4.01 0.52
N GLY A 59 -5.07 4.28 -0.32
CA GLY A 59 -6.00 3.26 -0.80
C GLY A 59 -7.25 3.07 0.04
N GLY A 60 -7.55 4.00 0.97
CA GLY A 60 -8.73 3.86 1.82
C GLY A 60 -9.64 5.08 1.87
N PHE A 61 -9.14 6.25 1.50
CA PHE A 61 -9.88 7.51 1.59
C PHE A 61 -10.03 8.14 0.20
N ASP A 62 -11.17 8.78 -0.05
CA ASP A 62 -11.38 9.51 -1.30
C ASP A 62 -10.87 10.96 -1.18
N THR A 63 -11.08 11.75 -2.24
CA THR A 63 -10.58 13.13 -2.29
C THR A 63 -11.28 14.05 -1.30
N ASN A 64 -12.43 13.66 -0.77
CA ASN A 64 -13.15 14.39 0.29
C ASN A 64 -12.71 13.95 1.68
N PHE A 65 -11.69 13.10 1.75
CA PHE A 65 -11.18 12.53 2.99
C PHE A 65 -12.21 11.66 3.71
N GLU A 66 -13.07 11.01 2.95
CA GLU A 66 -14.04 10.06 3.46
C GLU A 66 -13.54 8.65 3.24
N GLN A 67 -13.62 7.80 4.27
CA GLN A 67 -13.18 6.42 4.16
C GLN A 67 -14.19 5.64 3.32
N LYS A 68 -13.68 4.95 2.30
CA LYS A 68 -14.51 4.14 1.43
C LYS A 68 -14.86 2.82 2.12
N ALA A 69 -16.07 2.34 1.87
CA ALA A 69 -16.49 1.03 2.37
C ALA A 69 -15.67 -0.08 1.72
N THR A 70 -15.17 -1.01 2.51
CA THR A 70 -14.33 -2.12 2.04
C THR A 70 -15.05 -3.45 2.14
N GLY A 71 -14.47 -4.46 1.50
CA GLY A 71 -14.92 -5.84 1.64
C GLY A 71 -14.36 -6.49 2.91
N ALA A 72 -14.33 -7.82 2.92
CA ALA A 72 -13.86 -8.58 4.07
C ALA A 72 -12.38 -8.33 4.36
N GLU A 73 -12.02 -8.41 5.62
CA GLU A 73 -10.63 -8.40 6.06
C GLU A 73 -9.94 -9.71 5.65
N ILE A 74 -8.64 -9.64 5.42
CA ILE A 74 -7.86 -10.81 5.02
C ILE A 74 -6.86 -11.21 6.10
N GLN A 75 -6.47 -12.48 6.06
CA GLN A 75 -5.46 -13.00 6.97
C GLN A 75 -4.10 -12.36 6.68
N ASN A 76 -3.35 -12.06 7.73
CA ASN A 76 -2.00 -11.52 7.62
C ASN A 76 -1.05 -12.59 7.08
N GLU A 77 -0.31 -12.24 6.05
CA GLU A 77 0.64 -13.16 5.39
C GLU A 77 2.10 -12.74 5.64
N ALA A 78 2.35 -11.94 6.67
CA ALA A 78 3.70 -11.42 6.92
C ALA A 78 4.72 -12.51 7.28
N ASP A 79 4.25 -13.70 7.63
CA ASP A 79 5.10 -14.87 7.87
C ASP A 79 5.62 -15.54 6.59
N ASN A 80 5.45 -14.89 5.44
CA ASN A 80 5.85 -15.41 4.13
C ASN A 80 7.33 -15.22 3.80
N GLY A 81 8.11 -14.62 4.69
CA GLY A 81 9.54 -14.39 4.48
C GLY A 81 9.90 -13.12 3.72
N LEU A 82 8.93 -12.38 3.22
CA LEU A 82 9.18 -11.10 2.56
C LEU A 82 9.42 -10.01 3.59
N LYS A 83 10.34 -9.10 3.28
CA LYS A 83 10.77 -8.04 4.20
C LYS A 83 10.27 -6.67 3.74
N ASN A 84 10.03 -5.78 4.69
CA ASN A 84 9.62 -4.39 4.43
C ASN A 84 10.84 -3.56 4.04
N LYS A 85 11.30 -3.73 2.82
CA LYS A 85 12.43 -3.00 2.25
C LYS A 85 11.94 -1.80 1.43
N ARG A 86 12.84 -0.84 1.18
CA ARG A 86 12.51 0.29 0.32
C ARG A 86 11.93 -0.20 -1.01
N GLY A 87 10.79 0.38 -1.38
CA GLY A 87 10.10 0.06 -2.63
C GLY A 87 9.11 -1.09 -2.55
N THR A 88 8.98 -1.75 -1.38
CA THR A 88 7.97 -2.80 -1.22
C THR A 88 6.64 -2.19 -0.79
N LEU A 89 5.55 -2.87 -1.17
CA LEU A 89 4.20 -2.55 -0.72
C LEU A 89 3.77 -3.59 0.31
N ALA A 90 3.20 -3.10 1.41
CA ALA A 90 2.66 -3.96 2.45
C ALA A 90 1.24 -3.53 2.80
N MET A 91 0.46 -4.47 3.34
CA MET A 91 -0.93 -4.18 3.73
C MET A 91 -0.94 -3.40 5.05
N ALA A 92 -1.59 -2.24 5.04
CA ALA A 92 -1.89 -1.51 6.26
C ALA A 92 -3.03 -2.22 6.99
N ARG A 93 -3.03 -2.12 8.32
CA ARG A 93 -4.02 -2.77 9.17
C ARG A 93 -4.16 -2.01 10.48
N THR A 94 -5.17 -2.37 11.26
CA THR A 94 -5.31 -1.89 12.64
C THR A 94 -4.41 -2.71 13.57
N ASN A 95 -4.55 -2.52 14.88
CA ASN A 95 -3.80 -3.32 15.86
C ASN A 95 -4.16 -4.81 15.82
N ALA A 96 -5.34 -5.16 15.30
CA ALA A 96 -5.71 -6.55 15.08
C ALA A 96 -4.86 -7.13 13.93
N PRO A 97 -4.14 -8.24 14.14
CA PRO A 97 -3.21 -8.76 13.13
C PRO A 97 -3.85 -9.10 11.79
N HIS A 98 -5.08 -9.56 11.78
CA HIS A 98 -5.80 -10.00 10.59
C HIS A 98 -6.94 -9.04 10.22
N SER A 99 -6.62 -7.75 10.14
CA SER A 99 -7.62 -6.70 9.90
C SER A 99 -7.38 -5.90 8.62
N ALA A 100 -6.47 -6.33 7.75
CA ALA A 100 -6.19 -5.63 6.50
C ALA A 100 -7.37 -5.73 5.53
N SER A 101 -7.66 -4.65 4.83
CA SER A 101 -8.70 -4.62 3.79
C SER A 101 -8.16 -3.96 2.52
N SER A 102 -8.34 -2.65 2.33
CA SER A 102 -7.93 -1.99 1.10
C SER A 102 -6.65 -1.16 1.21
N GLN A 103 -6.35 -0.65 2.39
CA GLN A 103 -5.22 0.27 2.55
C GLN A 103 -3.89 -0.46 2.48
N PHE A 104 -2.93 0.19 1.85
CA PHE A 104 -1.56 -0.31 1.72
C PHE A 104 -0.59 0.85 1.91
N PHE A 105 0.67 0.52 2.14
CA PHE A 105 1.72 1.54 2.16
C PHE A 105 2.91 1.10 1.34
N ILE A 106 3.65 2.09 0.84
CA ILE A 106 4.90 1.87 0.11
C ILE A 106 6.03 2.24 1.05
N ASN A 107 6.92 1.31 1.31
CA ASN A 107 8.08 1.54 2.17
C ASN A 107 9.05 2.50 1.47
N TYR A 108 9.35 3.63 2.13
CA TYR A 108 10.29 4.64 1.61
C TYR A 108 11.74 4.28 1.91
N LYS A 109 11.95 3.44 2.93
CA LYS A 109 13.26 2.91 3.31
C LYS A 109 13.08 1.49 3.84
N ASP A 110 14.17 0.84 4.23
CA ASP A 110 14.11 -0.48 4.88
C ASP A 110 13.55 -0.32 6.29
N ASN A 111 12.35 -0.85 6.50
CA ASN A 111 11.62 -0.74 7.76
C ASN A 111 11.55 -2.12 8.43
N SER A 112 12.69 -2.64 8.87
CA SER A 112 12.79 -3.99 9.42
C SER A 112 11.93 -4.22 10.66
N PHE A 113 11.60 -3.15 11.41
CA PHE A 113 10.72 -3.25 12.57
C PHE A 113 9.27 -3.60 12.20
N LEU A 114 8.91 -3.52 10.91
CA LEU A 114 7.60 -3.91 10.42
C LEU A 114 7.55 -5.38 9.97
N ASP A 115 8.68 -6.08 10.01
CA ASP A 115 8.74 -7.47 9.58
C ASP A 115 8.16 -8.41 10.63
N PHE A 116 7.65 -9.55 10.15
CA PHE A 116 7.14 -10.60 11.03
C PHE A 116 8.23 -11.08 11.98
N SER A 117 7.89 -11.17 13.27
CA SER A 117 8.80 -11.71 14.28
C SER A 117 8.17 -12.82 15.13
N GLY A 118 6.84 -12.96 15.10
CA GLY A 118 6.15 -14.02 15.82
C GLY A 118 4.64 -13.91 15.69
N LYS A 119 3.93 -14.98 15.96
CA LYS A 119 2.46 -15.03 15.85
C LYS A 119 1.79 -14.50 17.11
N ASN A 120 2.00 -13.23 17.40
CA ASN A 120 1.41 -12.53 18.53
C ASN A 120 1.08 -11.09 18.12
N ALA A 121 0.34 -10.37 18.94
CA ALA A 121 -0.16 -9.05 18.56
C ALA A 121 0.94 -8.07 18.13
N SER A 122 2.10 -8.09 18.77
CA SER A 122 3.20 -7.18 18.47
C SER A 122 4.18 -7.73 17.44
N GLY A 123 4.16 -9.03 17.17
CA GLY A 123 5.14 -9.69 16.30
C GLY A 123 4.67 -10.03 14.90
N TRP A 124 3.36 -9.96 14.62
CA TRP A 124 2.84 -10.33 13.29
C TRP A 124 3.41 -9.49 12.16
N GLY A 125 3.67 -8.20 12.40
CA GLY A 125 4.19 -7.31 11.37
C GLY A 125 3.18 -6.99 10.29
N TYR A 126 3.69 -6.60 9.12
CA TYR A 126 2.88 -6.14 7.99
C TYR A 126 3.25 -6.95 6.74
N ALA A 127 2.23 -7.50 6.09
CA ALA A 127 2.43 -8.42 4.97
C ALA A 127 2.87 -7.69 3.70
N VAL A 128 4.09 -7.95 3.27
CA VAL A 128 4.60 -7.48 1.98
C VAL A 128 4.01 -8.36 0.88
N PHE A 129 3.46 -7.72 -0.17
CA PHE A 129 2.81 -8.45 -1.26
C PHE A 129 3.22 -7.96 -2.66
N ALA A 130 3.98 -6.87 -2.75
CA ALA A 130 4.36 -6.29 -4.03
C ALA A 130 5.61 -5.43 -3.88
N GLU A 131 6.17 -5.01 -5.02
CA GLU A 131 7.28 -4.06 -5.03
C GLU A 131 7.13 -3.09 -6.20
N VAL A 132 7.67 -1.89 -6.04
CA VAL A 132 7.72 -0.90 -7.11
C VAL A 132 8.84 -1.29 -8.07
N ILE A 133 8.49 -1.48 -9.34
CA ILE A 133 9.49 -1.77 -10.39
C ILE A 133 9.75 -0.56 -11.29
N GLU A 134 8.85 0.40 -11.31
CA GLU A 134 9.03 1.68 -12.00
C GLU A 134 8.36 2.77 -11.17
N GLY A 135 8.97 3.97 -11.15
CA GLY A 135 8.35 5.13 -10.53
C GLY A 135 8.75 5.38 -9.08
N MET A 136 9.85 4.82 -8.59
CA MET A 136 10.32 5.15 -7.24
C MET A 136 10.61 6.65 -7.07
N ASP A 137 10.97 7.33 -8.14
CA ASP A 137 11.14 8.79 -8.14
C ASP A 137 9.82 9.52 -7.85
N VAL A 138 8.68 8.94 -8.26
CA VAL A 138 7.36 9.46 -7.91
C VAL A 138 7.10 9.30 -6.41
N VAL A 139 7.46 8.15 -5.84
CA VAL A 139 7.36 7.92 -4.39
C VAL A 139 8.24 8.91 -3.64
N ASP A 140 9.45 9.18 -4.13
CA ASP A 140 10.34 10.19 -3.56
C ASP A 140 9.68 11.58 -3.58
N ALA A 141 8.99 11.92 -4.67
CA ALA A 141 8.25 13.18 -4.76
C ALA A 141 7.10 13.23 -3.76
N MET A 142 6.37 12.12 -3.58
CA MET A 142 5.30 12.03 -2.58
C MET A 142 5.82 12.30 -1.17
N ALA A 143 7.00 11.77 -0.86
CA ALA A 143 7.59 11.92 0.47
C ALA A 143 8.03 13.35 0.78
N LYS A 144 8.12 14.22 -0.22
CA LYS A 144 8.55 15.61 -0.06
C LYS A 144 7.41 16.62 0.01
N VAL A 145 6.15 16.18 -0.18
CA VAL A 145 5.04 17.13 -0.15
C VAL A 145 4.80 17.68 1.25
N PRO A 146 4.32 18.93 1.38
CA PRO A 146 3.93 19.46 2.68
C PRO A 146 2.79 18.65 3.28
N THR A 147 2.88 18.34 4.56
CA THR A 147 1.87 17.58 5.29
C THR A 147 1.41 18.37 6.50
N GLY A 148 0.27 17.98 7.05
CA GLY A 148 -0.32 18.59 8.24
C GLY A 148 -1.43 17.72 8.79
N ASN A 149 -2.15 18.25 9.78
CA ASN A 149 -3.27 17.54 10.36
C ASN A 149 -4.54 17.78 9.56
N ARG A 150 -5.36 16.74 9.44
CA ARG A 150 -6.70 16.82 8.83
C ARG A 150 -7.64 15.96 9.66
N GLY A 151 -8.53 16.61 10.42
CA GLY A 151 -9.35 15.91 11.40
C GLY A 151 -8.49 15.27 12.47
N HIS A 152 -8.68 13.98 12.69
CA HIS A 152 -7.91 13.20 13.67
C HIS A 152 -6.61 12.63 13.10
N HIS A 153 -6.32 12.88 11.82
CA HIS A 153 -5.17 12.31 11.14
C HIS A 153 -4.03 13.32 11.06
N GLY A 154 -2.82 12.85 11.39
CA GLY A 154 -1.59 13.60 11.18
C GLY A 154 -0.89 13.13 9.91
N ASP A 155 0.11 13.88 9.46
CA ASP A 155 0.94 13.54 8.30
C ASP A 155 0.14 13.40 7.01
N VAL A 156 -0.92 14.19 6.87
CA VAL A 156 -1.77 14.19 5.67
C VAL A 156 -1.23 15.21 4.68
N PRO A 157 -1.01 14.85 3.40
CA PRO A 157 -0.59 15.83 2.40
C PRO A 157 -1.57 16.99 2.31
N LYS A 158 -1.06 18.21 2.33
CA LYS A 158 -1.89 19.43 2.25
C LYS A 158 -2.59 19.55 0.91
N THR A 159 -1.98 19.02 -0.15
CA THR A 159 -2.61 18.86 -1.45
C THR A 159 -2.77 17.37 -1.68
N ASN A 160 -3.97 16.92 -2.03
CA ASN A 160 -4.25 15.50 -2.23
C ASN A 160 -3.29 14.88 -3.26
N ILE A 161 -2.68 13.76 -2.89
CA ILE A 161 -1.98 12.89 -3.83
C ILE A 161 -2.99 11.83 -4.24
N VAL A 162 -3.50 11.94 -5.46
CA VAL A 162 -4.63 11.12 -5.92
C VAL A 162 -4.14 9.97 -6.77
N ILE A 163 -4.66 8.77 -6.52
CA ILE A 163 -4.57 7.66 -7.47
C ILE A 163 -5.70 7.90 -8.47
N GLU A 164 -5.36 8.44 -9.62
CA GLU A 164 -6.37 8.77 -10.63
C GLU A 164 -6.93 7.52 -11.28
N LYS A 165 -6.06 6.52 -11.46
CA LYS A 165 -6.44 5.24 -12.03
C LYS A 165 -5.47 4.15 -11.61
N ALA A 166 -6.00 2.94 -11.39
CA ALA A 166 -5.20 1.74 -11.16
C ALA A 166 -5.60 0.69 -12.19
N ASP A 167 -4.64 0.21 -12.98
CA ASP A 167 -4.87 -0.74 -14.06
C ASP A 167 -3.98 -1.95 -13.94
N VAL A 168 -4.52 -3.12 -14.30
CA VAL A 168 -3.72 -4.33 -14.44
C VAL A 168 -3.01 -4.28 -15.78
N LEU A 169 -1.71 -4.50 -15.78
CA LEU A 169 -0.91 -4.60 -17.00
C LEU A 169 -0.80 -6.07 -17.40
N GLU A 170 -1.03 -6.32 -18.67
CA GLU A 170 -0.95 -7.69 -19.22
C GLU A 170 0.13 -7.80 -20.28
#